data_409bc8e912472d1f3467f93408995f4d
#
_entry.id   409bc8e912472d1f3467f93408995f4d
#
_cell.length_a   1.000
_cell.length_b   1.000
_cell.length_c   1.000
_cell.angle_alpha   90.00
_cell.angle_beta   90.00
_cell.angle_gamma   90.00
#
_symmetry.space_group_name_H-M   'P 1'
#
loop_
_entity.id
_entity.type
_entity.pdbx_description
1 polymer ?
#
loop_
_entity_poly.entity_id
_entity_poly.type
_entity_poly.pdbx_seq_one_letter_code
_entity_poly.pdbx_strand_id
1 'polypeptide(L)'
;MYLQWGYNTEWYTKSNIHFNTMVDGVQHDFTIYKAKAHDRADMDALIKKTIQISIPQYNYRIGFYLNKKHTRAIEINYDHTKYVVYDNQPLRARGNIGSNYFDKDTSFASNEVHFEHTNGANFYQVNYVRQYELKNNGKRAVFTALWKAGAGILIPKTDITLSNKRVDNRFHIAGYCFGAEGGARWYVSRKLFFEGTAKAGFANYTNSLGVGTGKVNHHFGYFELIGTIGYDINF
;
A
#
# COMPACT_ATOMS: atom_id res chain seq x y z
N MET A 1 18.99 -17.21 1.60
CA MET A 1 17.76 -16.61 1.01
C MET A 1 16.58 -17.01 1.87
N TYR A 2 15.59 -16.14 2.02
CA TYR A 2 14.34 -16.48 2.70
C TYR A 2 13.13 -16.01 1.90
N LEU A 3 12.00 -16.67 2.14
CA LEU A 3 10.70 -16.29 1.64
C LEU A 3 9.79 -15.97 2.82
N GLN A 4 8.88 -15.00 2.65
CA GLN A 4 7.85 -14.69 3.62
C GLN A 4 6.53 -14.46 2.92
N TRP A 5 5.47 -14.81 3.62
CA TRP A 5 4.09 -14.52 3.26
C TRP A 5 3.32 -14.13 4.52
N GLY A 6 2.40 -13.20 4.39
CA GLY A 6 1.59 -12.76 5.51
C GLY A 6 0.54 -11.76 5.14
N TYR A 7 0.10 -11.02 6.15
CA TYR A 7 -0.98 -10.05 6.06
C TYR A 7 -0.54 -8.72 6.64
N ASN A 8 -1.23 -7.67 6.19
CA ASN A 8 -1.05 -6.30 6.65
C ASN A 8 -2.39 -5.60 6.88
N THR A 9 -2.34 -4.51 7.63
CA THR A 9 -3.41 -3.51 7.76
C THR A 9 -2.81 -2.12 7.78
N GLU A 10 -3.53 -1.14 7.22
CA GLU A 10 -2.98 0.18 6.98
C GLU A 10 -3.85 1.34 7.44
N TRP A 11 -3.18 2.44 7.75
CA TRP A 11 -3.77 3.75 8.05
C TRP A 11 -3.12 4.80 7.16
N TYR A 12 -3.92 5.72 6.67
CA TYR A 12 -3.50 6.75 5.72
C TYR A 12 -3.66 8.15 6.29
N THR A 13 -2.72 9.03 5.96
CA THR A 13 -2.93 10.47 6.15
C THR A 13 -3.96 10.98 5.14
N LYS A 14 -4.55 12.15 5.42
CA LYS A 14 -5.40 12.83 4.43
C LYS A 14 -4.60 13.16 3.18
N SER A 15 -5.24 13.05 2.02
CA SER A 15 -4.66 13.28 0.70
C SER A 15 -5.36 14.40 -0.05
N ASN A 16 -4.62 15.17 -0.83
CA ASN A 16 -5.18 16.00 -1.87
C ASN A 16 -5.17 15.20 -3.16
N ILE A 17 -6.33 15.06 -3.81
CA ILE A 17 -6.50 14.26 -5.02
C ILE A 17 -6.85 15.20 -6.16
N HIS A 18 -5.95 15.28 -7.14
CA HIS A 18 -6.10 16.14 -8.31
C HIS A 18 -6.52 15.32 -9.52
N PHE A 19 -7.68 15.67 -10.07
CA PHE A 19 -8.25 15.10 -11.28
C PHE A 19 -7.89 15.98 -12.46
N ASN A 20 -7.24 15.42 -13.46
CA ASN A 20 -6.98 16.08 -14.73
C ASN A 20 -7.32 15.09 -15.85
N THR A 21 -8.61 15.05 -16.21
CA THR A 21 -9.16 14.05 -17.12
C THR A 21 -10.20 14.69 -18.04
N MET A 22 -10.33 14.13 -19.24
CA MET A 22 -11.38 14.51 -20.17
C MET A 22 -12.46 13.42 -20.23
N VAL A 23 -13.67 13.76 -19.85
CA VAL A 23 -14.83 12.87 -19.84
C VAL A 23 -15.86 13.43 -20.81
N ASP A 24 -16.23 12.67 -21.86
CA ASP A 24 -17.20 13.09 -22.90
C ASP A 24 -16.91 14.46 -23.53
N GLY A 25 -15.64 14.75 -23.76
CA GLY A 25 -15.24 16.03 -24.33
C GLY A 25 -15.23 17.21 -23.33
N VAL A 26 -15.58 16.96 -22.06
CA VAL A 26 -15.51 17.95 -20.99
C VAL A 26 -14.24 17.75 -20.16
N GLN A 27 -13.41 18.78 -20.06
CA GLN A 27 -12.23 18.77 -19.24
C GLN A 27 -12.62 18.90 -17.75
N HIS A 28 -12.14 17.97 -16.93
CA HIS A 28 -12.19 18.02 -15.48
C HIS A 28 -10.80 18.30 -14.95
N ASP A 29 -10.59 19.48 -14.41
CA ASP A 29 -9.32 19.92 -13.84
C ASP A 29 -9.56 20.53 -12.46
N PHE A 30 -9.66 19.66 -11.45
CA PHE A 30 -9.97 20.08 -10.09
C PHE A 30 -9.29 19.21 -9.04
N THR A 31 -9.19 19.75 -7.83
CA THR A 31 -8.62 19.05 -6.67
C THR A 31 -9.66 18.94 -5.57
N ILE A 32 -9.79 17.77 -4.98
CA ILE A 32 -10.43 17.56 -3.68
C ILE A 32 -9.35 17.60 -2.60
N TYR A 33 -9.60 18.36 -1.55
CA TYR A 33 -8.61 18.63 -0.52
C TYR A 33 -8.88 17.82 0.74
N LYS A 34 -7.80 17.33 1.35
CA LYS A 34 -7.81 16.63 2.65
C LYS A 34 -8.78 15.44 2.71
N ALA A 35 -8.95 14.75 1.57
CA ALA A 35 -9.76 13.54 1.49
C ALA A 35 -9.21 12.48 2.47
N LYS A 36 -10.11 11.88 3.24
CA LYS A 36 -9.83 10.74 4.10
C LYS A 36 -10.04 9.46 3.31
N ALA A 37 -9.16 8.50 3.52
CA ALA A 37 -9.29 7.16 2.98
C ALA A 37 -9.13 6.12 4.08
N HIS A 38 -9.63 4.94 3.83
CA HIS A 38 -9.53 3.79 4.72
C HIS A 38 -9.01 2.56 3.97
N ASP A 39 -8.51 1.65 4.77
CA ASP A 39 -8.16 0.30 4.37
C ASP A 39 -9.41 -0.60 4.36
N ARG A 40 -9.38 -1.69 3.60
CA ARG A 40 -10.39 -2.77 3.62
C ARG A 40 -9.81 -4.07 4.16
N ALA A 41 -9.02 -4.02 5.22
CA ALA A 41 -8.56 -5.22 5.91
C ALA A 41 -9.78 -5.95 6.50
N ASP A 42 -10.14 -7.10 5.94
CA ASP A 42 -11.20 -7.95 6.48
C ASP A 42 -10.59 -8.94 7.49
N MET A 43 -10.34 -8.44 8.70
CA MET A 43 -9.80 -9.25 9.81
C MET A 43 -10.80 -10.34 10.26
N ASP A 44 -12.10 -10.12 10.11
CA ASP A 44 -13.13 -11.12 10.44
C ASP A 44 -13.12 -12.28 9.45
N ALA A 45 -12.89 -12.03 8.17
CA ALA A 45 -12.69 -13.08 7.18
C ALA A 45 -11.42 -13.87 7.44
N LEU A 46 -10.37 -13.24 7.94
CA LEU A 46 -9.10 -13.87 8.30
C LEU A 46 -9.27 -14.89 9.45
N ILE A 47 -10.09 -14.56 10.44
CA ILE A 47 -10.38 -15.43 11.59
C ILE A 47 -11.32 -16.59 11.21
N LYS A 48 -12.32 -16.31 10.35
CA LYS A 48 -13.36 -17.27 9.97
C LYS A 48 -12.96 -18.24 8.85
N LYS A 49 -11.99 -17.87 8.01
CA LYS A 49 -11.57 -18.63 6.83
C LYS A 49 -10.06 -18.90 6.86
N THR A 50 -9.63 -19.71 7.77
CA THR A 50 -8.25 -19.96 8.21
C THR A 50 -7.25 -20.42 7.12
N ILE A 51 -7.66 -20.63 5.86
CA ILE A 51 -6.76 -21.15 4.79
C ILE A 51 -7.15 -20.58 3.40
N GLN A 52 -7.47 -19.29 3.29
CA GLN A 52 -7.59 -18.70 1.96
C GLN A 52 -6.37 -17.83 1.67
N ILE A 53 -5.49 -18.34 0.81
CA ILE A 53 -4.25 -17.67 0.34
C ILE A 53 -4.51 -16.32 -0.37
N SER A 54 -5.76 -16.04 -0.74
CA SER A 54 -6.20 -14.86 -1.47
C SER A 54 -7.08 -13.89 -0.66
N ILE A 55 -6.91 -13.81 0.65
CA ILE A 55 -7.66 -12.85 1.47
C ILE A 55 -7.10 -11.44 1.30
N PRO A 56 -7.93 -10.40 1.51
CA PRO A 56 -7.84 -9.12 0.79
C PRO A 56 -6.63 -8.24 1.06
N GLN A 57 -5.66 -8.63 1.87
CA GLN A 57 -4.43 -7.85 2.07
C GLN A 57 -3.30 -8.78 2.47
N TYR A 58 -2.60 -9.22 1.47
CA TYR A 58 -1.47 -10.13 1.61
C TYR A 58 -0.17 -9.45 1.21
N ASN A 59 0.93 -9.94 1.75
CA ASN A 59 2.25 -9.51 1.35
C ASN A 59 3.15 -10.72 1.07
N TYR A 60 4.10 -10.51 0.17
CA TYR A 60 5.15 -11.45 -0.16
C TYR A 60 6.51 -10.78 -0.03
N ARG A 61 7.49 -11.52 0.46
CA ARG A 61 8.86 -11.04 0.61
C ARG A 61 9.85 -12.09 0.18
N ILE A 62 10.89 -11.67 -0.52
CA ILE A 62 12.03 -12.49 -0.91
C ILE A 62 13.28 -11.77 -0.45
N GLY A 63 14.02 -12.37 0.50
CA GLY A 63 15.22 -11.77 1.05
C GLY A 63 16.49 -12.56 0.71
N PHE A 64 17.53 -11.83 0.34
CA PHE A 64 18.85 -12.35 0.00
C PHE A 64 19.86 -11.88 1.04
N TYR A 65 20.38 -12.80 1.84
CA TYR A 65 21.41 -12.47 2.83
C TYR A 65 22.72 -12.01 2.17
N LEU A 66 23.24 -10.91 2.67
CA LEU A 66 24.51 -10.32 2.19
C LEU A 66 25.73 -10.85 2.96
N ASN A 67 25.50 -11.57 4.06
CA ASN A 67 26.59 -12.09 4.88
C ASN A 67 26.24 -13.45 5.51
N LYS A 68 27.27 -14.24 5.82
CA LYS A 68 27.13 -15.58 6.44
C LYS A 68 26.46 -15.57 7.82
N LYS A 69 26.45 -14.44 8.53
CA LYS A 69 25.78 -14.29 9.83
C LYS A 69 24.29 -13.98 9.71
N HIS A 70 23.76 -13.88 8.50
CA HIS A 70 22.35 -13.55 8.20
C HIS A 70 21.85 -12.24 8.88
N THR A 71 22.78 -11.30 9.16
CA THR A 71 22.44 -10.04 9.84
C THR A 71 22.14 -8.90 8.88
N ARG A 72 22.38 -9.07 7.58
CA ARG A 72 22.12 -8.08 6.51
C ARG A 72 21.50 -8.79 5.32
N ALA A 73 20.49 -8.15 4.71
CA ALA A 73 19.88 -8.66 3.52
C ALA A 73 19.40 -7.52 2.61
N ILE A 74 19.20 -7.84 1.33
CA ILE A 74 18.32 -7.11 0.43
C ILE A 74 17.03 -7.89 0.33
N GLU A 75 15.90 -7.23 0.47
CA GLU A 75 14.57 -7.82 0.43
C GLU A 75 13.75 -7.13 -0.65
N ILE A 76 13.15 -7.94 -1.54
CA ILE A 76 12.12 -7.49 -2.45
C ILE A 76 10.78 -7.81 -1.80
N ASN A 77 9.94 -6.82 -1.61
CA ASN A 77 8.61 -7.00 -1.07
C ASN A 77 7.51 -6.49 -1.99
N TYR A 78 6.39 -7.14 -1.86
CA TYR A 78 5.13 -6.80 -2.46
C TYR A 78 4.09 -6.71 -1.34
N ASP A 79 3.54 -5.51 -1.14
CA ASP A 79 2.46 -5.28 -0.19
C ASP A 79 1.18 -4.96 -0.97
N HIS A 80 0.20 -5.87 -0.88
CA HIS A 80 -1.12 -5.68 -1.47
C HIS A 80 -1.99 -4.93 -0.46
N THR A 81 -2.19 -3.66 -0.71
CA THR A 81 -2.90 -2.73 0.17
C THR A 81 -4.13 -2.18 -0.53
N LYS A 82 -5.06 -1.60 0.21
CA LYS A 82 -6.27 -0.99 -0.34
C LYS A 82 -6.42 0.44 0.15
N TYR A 83 -6.57 1.35 -0.78
CA TYR A 83 -6.79 2.77 -0.50
C TYR A 83 -8.16 3.17 -1.02
N VAL A 84 -9.13 3.37 -0.12
CA VAL A 84 -10.52 3.68 -0.46
C VAL A 84 -10.92 5.01 0.14
N VAL A 85 -11.19 5.99 -0.72
CA VAL A 85 -11.66 7.30 -0.30
C VAL A 85 -13.10 7.18 0.19
N TYR A 86 -13.43 7.78 1.35
CA TYR A 86 -14.80 7.78 1.84
C TYR A 86 -15.70 8.60 0.93
N ASP A 87 -16.80 8.01 0.49
CA ASP A 87 -17.89 8.72 -0.19
C ASP A 87 -18.62 9.65 0.80
N ASN A 88 -19.28 10.66 0.30
CA ASN A 88 -20.11 11.58 1.08
C ASN A 88 -19.37 12.29 2.25
N GLN A 89 -18.06 12.30 2.27
CA GLN A 89 -17.32 13.04 3.29
C GLN A 89 -17.33 14.54 3.00
N PRO A 90 -17.46 15.41 4.03
CA PRO A 90 -17.30 16.84 3.83
C PRO A 90 -15.85 17.17 3.49
N LEU A 91 -15.64 17.87 2.39
CA LEU A 91 -14.34 18.29 1.88
C LEU A 91 -14.45 19.57 1.06
N ARG A 92 -13.32 20.24 0.82
CA ARG A 92 -13.24 21.35 -0.13
C ARG A 92 -12.84 20.81 -1.50
N ALA A 93 -13.53 21.29 -2.53
CA ALA A 93 -13.17 21.05 -3.92
C ALA A 93 -13.00 22.36 -4.68
N ARG A 94 -11.94 22.41 -5.51
CA ARG A 94 -11.58 23.63 -6.26
C ARG A 94 -11.01 23.25 -7.62
N GLY A 95 -11.41 24.00 -8.64
CA GLY A 95 -10.91 23.85 -10.01
C GLY A 95 -11.97 24.14 -11.07
N ASN A 96 -11.87 23.46 -12.20
CA ASN A 96 -12.75 23.69 -13.35
C ASN A 96 -13.39 22.38 -13.81
N ILE A 97 -14.64 22.47 -14.27
CA ILE A 97 -15.31 21.45 -15.07
C ILE A 97 -15.79 22.17 -16.35
N GLY A 98 -15.15 21.86 -17.48
CA GLY A 98 -15.27 22.64 -18.69
C GLY A 98 -14.79 24.09 -18.46
N SER A 99 -15.63 25.05 -18.78
CA SER A 99 -15.41 26.49 -18.55
C SER A 99 -15.83 26.95 -17.14
N ASN A 100 -16.49 26.10 -16.36
CA ASN A 100 -17.06 26.48 -15.06
C ASN A 100 -16.04 26.31 -13.94
N TYR A 101 -15.59 27.42 -13.37
CA TYR A 101 -14.77 27.43 -12.16
C TYR A 101 -15.63 27.25 -10.92
N PHE A 102 -15.14 26.49 -9.95
CA PHE A 102 -15.74 26.37 -8.62
C PHE A 102 -14.65 26.31 -7.51
N ASP A 103 -15.01 26.81 -6.35
CA ASP A 103 -14.23 26.71 -5.11
C ASP A 103 -15.22 26.68 -3.95
N LYS A 104 -15.54 25.50 -3.45
CA LYS A 104 -16.61 25.30 -2.45
C LYS A 104 -16.36 24.14 -1.53
N ASP A 105 -16.95 24.20 -0.35
CA ASP A 105 -17.12 23.06 0.52
C ASP A 105 -18.28 22.22 0.01
N THR A 106 -18.07 20.92 -0.09
CA THR A 106 -19.01 20.00 -0.70
C THR A 106 -18.84 18.59 -0.15
N SER A 107 -19.74 17.71 -0.51
CA SER A 107 -19.55 16.24 -0.44
C SER A 107 -19.96 15.67 -1.79
N PHE A 108 -19.30 14.61 -2.19
CA PHE A 108 -19.64 13.91 -3.44
C PHE A 108 -20.25 12.55 -3.13
N ALA A 109 -21.37 12.26 -3.76
CA ALA A 109 -21.94 10.93 -3.77
C ALA A 109 -21.04 9.98 -4.63
N SER A 110 -21.16 8.69 -4.41
CA SER A 110 -20.32 7.68 -5.09
C SER A 110 -20.50 7.67 -6.62
N ASN A 111 -21.62 8.13 -7.12
CA ASN A 111 -21.87 8.29 -8.55
C ASN A 111 -21.33 9.60 -9.13
N GLU A 112 -21.03 10.60 -8.30
CA GLU A 112 -20.45 11.87 -8.73
C GLU A 112 -18.92 11.79 -8.77
N VAL A 113 -18.30 11.44 -7.62
CA VAL A 113 -16.87 11.22 -7.48
C VAL A 113 -16.63 10.06 -6.52
N HIS A 114 -16.06 8.97 -7.03
CA HIS A 114 -15.57 7.86 -6.25
C HIS A 114 -14.13 7.57 -6.67
N PHE A 115 -13.26 7.28 -5.72
CA PHE A 115 -11.85 7.01 -6.00
C PHE A 115 -11.29 5.96 -5.07
N GLU A 116 -10.81 4.85 -5.65
CA GLU A 116 -10.17 3.80 -4.89
C GLU A 116 -9.10 3.04 -5.68
N HIS A 117 -8.16 2.43 -4.96
CA HIS A 117 -7.24 1.42 -5.46
C HIS A 117 -7.62 0.07 -4.86
N THR A 118 -8.69 -0.58 -5.37
CA THR A 118 -9.33 -1.76 -4.74
C THR A 118 -8.70 -3.09 -5.03
N ASN A 119 -8.19 -3.30 -6.23
CA ASN A 119 -7.41 -4.48 -6.56
C ASN A 119 -5.92 -4.26 -6.25
N GLY A 120 -5.68 -3.41 -5.26
CA GLY A 120 -4.43 -3.08 -4.64
C GLY A 120 -3.90 -1.71 -5.04
N ALA A 121 -3.50 -0.95 -4.04
CA ALA A 121 -2.57 0.17 -4.18
C ALA A 121 -1.16 -0.32 -4.55
N ASN A 122 -0.84 -1.59 -4.24
CA ASN A 122 0.29 -2.41 -4.64
C ASN A 122 1.65 -1.71 -4.57
N PHE A 123 2.33 -1.91 -3.46
CA PHE A 123 3.67 -1.39 -3.23
C PHE A 123 4.71 -2.47 -3.56
N TYR A 124 5.56 -2.20 -4.54
CA TYR A 124 6.72 -3.03 -4.88
C TYR A 124 7.97 -2.31 -4.44
N GLN A 125 8.65 -2.81 -3.42
CA GLN A 125 9.81 -2.14 -2.83
C GLN A 125 11.04 -3.04 -2.78
N VAL A 126 12.20 -2.42 -2.84
CA VAL A 126 13.49 -3.03 -2.51
C VAL A 126 13.97 -2.40 -1.22
N ASN A 127 14.18 -3.24 -0.21
CA ASN A 127 14.59 -2.81 1.13
C ASN A 127 15.98 -3.35 1.48
N TYR A 128 16.77 -2.53 2.13
CA TYR A 128 17.89 -3.00 2.93
C TYR A 128 17.36 -3.45 4.30
N VAL A 129 17.79 -4.62 4.75
CA VAL A 129 17.39 -5.23 6.02
C VAL A 129 18.61 -5.35 6.94
N ARG A 130 18.45 -4.93 8.18
CA ARG A 130 19.41 -5.14 9.24
C ARG A 130 18.78 -5.87 10.40
N GLN A 131 19.43 -6.97 10.84
CA GLN A 131 18.98 -7.78 11.97
C GLN A 131 20.01 -7.75 13.09
N TYR A 132 19.52 -7.78 14.33
CA TYR A 132 20.31 -7.83 15.56
C TYR A 132 19.81 -9.01 16.40
N GLU A 133 20.71 -9.90 16.73
CA GLU A 133 20.40 -11.02 17.60
C GLU A 133 20.12 -10.53 19.02
N LEU A 134 18.95 -10.82 19.57
CA LEU A 134 18.58 -10.51 20.94
C LEU A 134 18.66 -11.73 21.84
N LYS A 135 18.38 -12.92 21.29
CA LYS A 135 18.47 -14.19 22.02
C LYS A 135 18.91 -15.31 21.08
N ASN A 136 19.83 -16.16 21.58
CA ASN A 136 20.22 -17.39 20.92
C ASN A 136 20.09 -18.60 21.89
N ASN A 137 20.15 -19.80 21.38
CA ASN A 137 20.11 -21.03 22.14
C ASN A 137 21.47 -21.76 22.12
N GLY A 138 22.57 -21.03 21.91
CA GLY A 138 23.92 -21.55 21.78
C GLY A 138 24.26 -22.14 20.39
N LYS A 139 23.24 -22.36 19.54
CA LYS A 139 23.39 -22.93 18.18
C LYS A 139 22.92 -21.97 17.09
N ARG A 140 21.94 -21.10 17.40
CA ARG A 140 21.32 -20.17 16.44
C ARG A 140 20.62 -19.03 17.15
N ALA A 141 20.38 -17.94 16.43
CA ALA A 141 19.45 -16.91 16.86
C ALA A 141 18.04 -17.50 17.02
N VAL A 142 17.36 -17.17 18.10
CA VAL A 142 15.96 -17.54 18.37
C VAL A 142 15.08 -16.33 18.24
N PHE A 143 15.57 -15.16 18.66
CA PHE A 143 14.83 -13.91 18.58
C PHE A 143 15.75 -12.80 18.10
N THR A 144 15.33 -12.05 17.10
CA THR A 144 16.08 -10.94 16.53
C THR A 144 15.19 -9.69 16.43
N ALA A 145 15.76 -8.53 16.74
CA ALA A 145 15.21 -7.26 16.31
C ALA A 145 15.68 -6.96 14.90
N LEU A 146 14.87 -6.22 14.15
CA LEU A 146 15.24 -5.82 12.79
C LEU A 146 14.69 -4.44 12.45
N TRP A 147 15.35 -3.81 11.49
CA TRP A 147 14.79 -2.68 10.76
C TRP A 147 15.05 -2.86 9.27
N LYS A 148 14.19 -2.25 8.49
CA LYS A 148 14.27 -2.22 7.02
C LYS A 148 14.02 -0.80 6.55
N ALA A 149 14.63 -0.43 5.44
CA ALA A 149 14.32 0.83 4.76
C ALA A 149 14.53 0.64 3.26
N GLY A 150 13.67 1.26 2.48
CA GLY A 150 13.73 1.12 1.03
C GLY A 150 12.78 2.02 0.27
N ALA A 151 12.80 1.82 -1.04
CA ALA A 151 11.97 2.55 -1.97
C ALA A 151 11.48 1.61 -3.07
N GLY A 152 10.47 2.07 -3.81
CA GLY A 152 9.88 1.26 -4.85
C GLY A 152 8.88 1.98 -5.73
N ILE A 153 8.15 1.19 -6.50
CA ILE A 153 7.14 1.64 -7.44
C ILE A 153 5.74 1.24 -6.98
N LEU A 154 4.77 2.03 -7.44
CA LEU A 154 3.35 1.83 -7.19
C LEU A 154 2.69 1.32 -8.47
N ILE A 155 1.98 0.19 -8.37
CA ILE A 155 1.27 -0.41 -9.51
C ILE A 155 -0.19 -0.66 -9.12
N PRO A 156 -1.01 0.40 -8.99
CA PRO A 156 -2.40 0.25 -8.60
C PRO A 156 -3.26 -0.30 -9.73
N LYS A 157 -4.42 -0.82 -9.35
CA LYS A 157 -5.60 -0.90 -10.19
C LYS A 157 -6.64 0.07 -9.63
N THR A 158 -6.84 1.17 -10.34
CA THR A 158 -7.72 2.25 -9.88
C THR A 158 -9.15 2.02 -10.34
N ASP A 159 -10.10 2.01 -9.41
CA ASP A 159 -11.53 2.08 -9.67
C ASP A 159 -11.99 3.51 -9.40
N ILE A 160 -12.53 4.16 -10.40
CA ILE A 160 -12.88 5.57 -10.35
C ILE A 160 -14.23 5.83 -10.98
N THR A 161 -15.07 6.61 -10.29
CA THR A 161 -16.27 7.21 -10.87
C THR A 161 -16.08 8.71 -10.95
N LEU A 162 -16.45 9.30 -12.06
CA LEU A 162 -16.48 10.75 -12.27
C LEU A 162 -17.65 11.09 -13.19
N SER A 163 -18.54 12.01 -12.75
CA SER A 163 -19.72 12.44 -13.50
C SER A 163 -20.59 11.27 -13.98
N ASN A 164 -20.96 10.37 -13.07
CA ASN A 164 -21.77 9.16 -13.32
C ASN A 164 -21.11 8.10 -14.24
N LYS A 165 -19.83 8.27 -14.59
CA LYS A 165 -19.06 7.28 -15.34
C LYS A 165 -18.09 6.57 -14.45
N ARG A 166 -18.18 5.25 -14.39
CA ARG A 166 -17.26 4.39 -13.65
C ARG A 166 -16.33 3.66 -14.61
N VAL A 167 -15.04 3.61 -14.25
CA VAL A 167 -14.02 2.82 -14.94
C VAL A 167 -13.20 2.04 -13.92
N ASP A 168 -13.22 0.71 -14.04
CA ASP A 168 -12.30 -0.18 -13.37
C ASP A 168 -11.06 -0.33 -14.28
N ASN A 169 -10.02 0.43 -13.97
CA ASN A 169 -8.83 0.54 -14.81
C ASN A 169 -7.93 -0.69 -14.74
N ARG A 170 -6.96 -0.77 -15.65
CA ARG A 170 -5.90 -1.79 -15.66
C ARG A 170 -4.79 -1.46 -14.66
N PHE A 171 -3.97 -2.45 -14.31
CA PHE A 171 -2.72 -2.22 -13.59
C PHE A 171 -1.77 -1.34 -14.39
N HIS A 172 -1.15 -0.38 -13.71
CA HIS A 172 -0.30 0.61 -14.33
C HIS A 172 0.76 1.12 -13.33
N ILE A 173 1.98 1.37 -13.80
CA ILE A 173 3.00 2.02 -12.96
C ILE A 173 2.58 3.48 -12.79
N ALA A 174 2.14 3.83 -11.58
CA ALA A 174 1.51 5.12 -11.32
C ALA A 174 2.35 6.05 -10.45
N GLY A 175 3.48 5.59 -9.90
CA GLY A 175 4.27 6.42 -9.03
C GLY A 175 5.34 5.66 -8.26
N TYR A 176 5.74 6.24 -7.13
CA TYR A 176 6.80 5.72 -6.29
C TYR A 176 6.44 5.79 -4.81
N CYS A 177 7.09 4.96 -4.02
CA CYS A 177 6.98 4.96 -2.57
C CYS A 177 8.33 4.76 -1.89
N PHE A 178 8.42 5.14 -0.63
CA PHE A 178 9.52 4.82 0.23
C PHE A 178 9.02 4.65 1.66
N GLY A 179 9.76 3.91 2.46
CA GLY A 179 9.36 3.65 3.85
C GLY A 179 10.49 3.05 4.69
N ALA A 180 10.24 3.06 5.98
CA ALA A 180 11.05 2.39 6.97
C ALA A 180 10.15 1.49 7.83
N GLU A 181 10.71 0.34 8.22
CA GLU A 181 10.02 -0.73 8.93
C GLU A 181 10.88 -1.19 10.11
N GLY A 182 10.27 -1.45 11.25
CA GLY A 182 10.94 -1.97 12.42
C GLY A 182 10.12 -3.05 13.11
N GLY A 183 10.78 -4.03 13.71
CA GLY A 183 10.09 -5.10 14.41
C GLY A 183 11.00 -6.22 14.86
N ALA A 184 10.43 -7.42 14.96
CA ALA A 184 11.10 -8.58 15.48
C ALA A 184 10.78 -9.85 14.69
N ARG A 185 11.73 -10.76 14.68
CA ARG A 185 11.62 -12.09 14.09
C ARG A 185 11.88 -13.13 15.15
N TRP A 186 11.01 -14.13 15.21
CA TRP A 186 11.10 -15.27 16.10
C TRP A 186 11.27 -16.57 15.31
N TYR A 187 12.40 -17.23 15.48
CA TYR A 187 12.73 -18.50 14.85
C TYR A 187 12.18 -19.68 15.66
N VAL A 188 11.13 -20.31 15.16
CA VAL A 188 10.54 -21.52 15.77
C VAL A 188 11.41 -22.74 15.49
N SER A 189 12.02 -22.82 14.31
CA SER A 189 12.94 -23.89 13.93
C SER A 189 14.20 -23.30 13.27
N ARG A 190 15.07 -24.13 12.71
CA ARG A 190 16.25 -23.64 11.96
C ARG A 190 15.86 -22.86 10.71
N LYS A 191 14.69 -23.14 10.16
CA LYS A 191 14.26 -22.59 8.88
C LYS A 191 12.98 -21.75 8.99
N LEU A 192 12.08 -22.12 9.92
CA LEU A 192 10.78 -21.49 10.07
C LEU A 192 10.83 -20.34 11.08
N PHE A 193 10.28 -19.21 10.73
CA PHE A 193 10.17 -18.05 11.62
C PHE A 193 8.85 -17.29 11.42
N PHE A 194 8.47 -16.55 12.45
CA PHE A 194 7.45 -15.52 12.40
C PHE A 194 8.11 -14.15 12.48
N GLU A 195 7.56 -13.17 11.79
CA GLU A 195 8.02 -11.80 11.86
C GLU A 195 6.82 -10.87 12.03
N GLY A 196 6.94 -9.95 12.98
CA GLY A 196 5.98 -8.87 13.21
C GLY A 196 6.68 -7.52 13.09
N THR A 197 6.14 -6.63 12.27
CA THR A 197 6.75 -5.32 11.99
C THR A 197 5.70 -4.21 11.91
N ALA A 198 6.15 -2.99 12.20
CA ALA A 198 5.45 -1.75 11.93
C ALA A 198 6.24 -0.95 10.89
N LYS A 199 5.56 -0.46 9.86
CA LYS A 199 6.13 0.28 8.75
C LYS A 199 5.47 1.65 8.64
N ALA A 200 6.27 2.67 8.41
CA ALA A 200 5.79 4.01 8.07
C ALA A 200 6.45 4.46 6.76
N GLY A 201 5.70 5.17 5.93
CA GLY A 201 6.21 5.59 4.64
C GLY A 201 5.37 6.65 3.95
N PHE A 202 5.74 6.89 2.71
CA PHE A 202 5.10 7.85 1.83
C PHE A 202 4.90 7.24 0.46
N ALA A 203 3.71 7.43 -0.10
CA ALA A 203 3.32 7.00 -1.44
C ALA A 203 2.91 8.22 -2.26
N ASN A 204 3.43 8.33 -3.50
CA ASN A 204 3.13 9.40 -4.43
C ASN A 204 2.69 8.82 -5.77
N TYR A 205 1.40 8.89 -6.04
CA TYR A 205 0.77 8.51 -7.29
C TYR A 205 0.73 9.71 -8.22
N THR A 206 1.65 9.74 -9.17
CA THR A 206 1.81 10.85 -10.13
C THR A 206 1.09 10.61 -11.46
N ASN A 207 0.57 9.39 -11.66
CA ASN A 207 0.02 8.98 -12.96
C ASN A 207 -1.02 7.86 -12.83
N SER A 208 -1.92 7.93 -11.84
CA SER A 208 -3.06 7.00 -11.78
C SER A 208 -4.01 7.23 -12.95
N LEU A 209 -4.55 6.14 -13.49
CA LEU A 209 -5.50 6.23 -14.60
C LEU A 209 -6.83 6.80 -14.10
N GLY A 210 -7.40 7.74 -14.86
CA GLY A 210 -8.69 8.38 -14.61
C GLY A 210 -9.84 7.79 -15.44
N VAL A 211 -10.97 8.47 -15.41
CA VAL A 211 -12.07 8.23 -16.35
C VAL A 211 -11.74 8.94 -17.67
N GLY A 212 -11.97 8.29 -18.81
CA GLY A 212 -11.68 8.86 -20.13
C GLY A 212 -10.18 8.98 -20.40
N THR A 213 -9.73 10.13 -20.89
CA THR A 213 -8.32 10.41 -21.13
C THR A 213 -7.77 11.37 -20.08
N GLY A 214 -6.61 11.05 -19.52
CA GLY A 214 -5.96 11.87 -18.48
C GLY A 214 -5.53 11.04 -17.28
N LYS A 215 -5.31 11.72 -16.16
CA LYS A 215 -4.74 11.10 -14.96
C LYS A 215 -5.25 11.73 -13.67
N VAL A 216 -5.08 10.98 -12.60
CA VAL A 216 -5.35 11.41 -11.24
C VAL A 216 -4.07 11.31 -10.44
N ASN A 217 -3.73 12.38 -9.74
CA ASN A 217 -2.51 12.48 -8.94
C ASN A 217 -2.89 12.65 -7.47
N HIS A 218 -2.22 11.92 -6.60
CA HIS A 218 -2.35 12.11 -5.16
C HIS A 218 -1.15 11.54 -4.41
N HIS A 219 -1.00 11.93 -3.15
CA HIS A 219 0.03 11.41 -2.28
C HIS A 219 -0.47 11.33 -0.84
N PHE A 220 0.10 10.42 -0.08
CA PHE A 220 -0.21 10.24 1.34
C PHE A 220 0.97 9.62 2.11
N GLY A 221 1.02 9.91 3.40
CA GLY A 221 1.77 9.11 4.35
C GLY A 221 0.95 7.89 4.78
N TYR A 222 1.61 6.77 5.04
CA TYR A 222 0.96 5.56 5.52
C TYR A 222 1.68 4.99 6.74
N PHE A 223 0.91 4.28 7.56
CA PHE A 223 1.38 3.42 8.63
C PHE A 223 0.78 2.04 8.42
N GLU A 224 1.60 1.00 8.56
CA GLU A 224 1.23 -0.37 8.24
C GLU A 224 1.70 -1.30 9.37
N LEU A 225 0.85 -2.21 9.82
CA LEU A 225 1.21 -3.33 10.67
C LEU A 225 1.22 -4.60 9.85
N ILE A 226 2.30 -5.38 9.99
CA ILE A 226 2.58 -6.52 9.13
C ILE A 226 2.91 -7.73 10.01
N GLY A 227 2.26 -8.85 9.72
CA GLY A 227 2.56 -10.15 10.30
C GLY A 227 2.86 -11.18 9.23
N THR A 228 4.01 -11.83 9.29
CA THR A 228 4.42 -12.83 8.30
C THR A 228 4.92 -14.12 8.92
N ILE A 229 4.75 -15.22 8.17
CA ILE A 229 5.47 -16.47 8.34
C ILE A 229 6.57 -16.54 7.28
N GLY A 230 7.76 -16.95 7.65
CA GLY A 230 8.89 -17.01 6.73
C GLY A 230 9.67 -18.32 6.84
N TYR A 231 10.36 -18.63 5.74
CA TYR A 231 11.15 -19.84 5.62
C TYR A 231 12.54 -19.52 5.02
N ASP A 232 13.61 -19.91 5.73
CA ASP A 232 14.99 -19.85 5.23
C ASP A 232 15.29 -21.04 4.32
N ILE A 233 15.67 -20.77 3.08
CA ILE A 233 15.89 -21.81 2.06
C ILE A 233 17.28 -22.41 2.17
N ASN A 234 18.28 -21.60 2.51
CA ASN A 234 19.68 -22.05 2.63
C ASN A 234 20.16 -21.89 4.07
N PHE A 235 20.43 -23.01 4.70
CA PHE A 235 21.19 -23.15 5.93
C PHE A 235 22.37 -24.08 5.70
#